data_45bc2525c12570fff7a957860877ead0
#
_entry.id   45bc2525c12570fff7a957860877ead0
#
_cell.length_a   1.000
_cell.length_b   1.000
_cell.length_c   1.000
_cell.angle_alpha   90.00
_cell.angle_beta   90.00
_cell.angle_gamma   90.00
#
_symmetry.space_group_name_H-M   'P 1'
#
loop_
_entity.id
_entity.type
_entity.pdbx_description
1 polymer ?
#
loop_
_entity_poly.entity_id
_entity_poly.type
_entity_poly.pdbx_seq_one_letter_code
_entity_poly.pdbx_strand_id
1 'polypeptide(L)'
;MNFDSFWRQLQIGGHTPKGDRYRIDGDRLHIQTSGSRNEKYHITRETVRRYFEEIPQMSGPTFRHRFSNRFYRVYAHVTGEPDRS
;
A
#
# COMPACT_ATOMS: atom_id res chain seq x y z
N MET A 1 -3.86 -11.65 7.75
CA MET A 1 -4.83 -11.15 6.73
C MET A 1 -4.48 -11.76 5.38
N ASN A 2 -5.45 -12.27 4.67
CA ASN A 2 -5.21 -12.77 3.32
C ASN A 2 -5.39 -11.65 2.28
N PHE A 3 -4.99 -11.93 1.04
CA PHE A 3 -5.02 -10.90 -0.01
C PHE A 3 -6.45 -10.40 -0.28
N ASP A 4 -7.44 -11.28 -0.29
CA ASP A 4 -8.81 -10.86 -0.58
C ASP A 4 -9.34 -9.87 0.46
N SER A 5 -9.05 -10.11 1.73
CA SER A 5 -9.41 -9.18 2.81
C SER A 5 -8.65 -7.86 2.68
N PHE A 6 -7.36 -7.93 2.33
CA PHE A 6 -6.55 -6.74 2.12
C PHE A 6 -7.10 -5.90 0.97
N TRP A 7 -7.40 -6.54 -0.16
CA TRP A 7 -7.96 -5.87 -1.33
C TRP A 7 -9.30 -5.21 -1.01
N ARG A 8 -10.14 -5.91 -0.25
CA ARG A 8 -11.45 -5.36 0.16
C ARG A 8 -11.29 -4.11 1.00
N GLN A 9 -10.32 -4.09 1.92
CA GLN A 9 -10.05 -2.91 2.72
C GLN A 9 -9.59 -1.74 1.84
N LEU A 10 -8.79 -2.02 0.84
CA LEU A 10 -8.39 -0.99 -0.13
C LEU A 10 -9.59 -0.45 -0.91
N GLN A 11 -10.55 -1.31 -1.25
CA GLN A 11 -11.77 -0.88 -1.95
C GLN A 11 -12.61 0.06 -1.12
N ILE A 12 -12.66 -0.15 0.20
CA ILE A 12 -13.33 0.76 1.11
C ILE A 12 -12.66 2.12 1.08
N GLY A 13 -11.34 2.14 0.91
CA GLY A 13 -10.57 3.36 0.88
C GLY A 13 -10.26 3.91 2.25
N GLY A 14 -9.48 4.97 2.28
CA GLY A 14 -9.09 5.60 3.53
C GLY A 14 -7.77 6.34 3.40
N HIS A 15 -7.15 6.61 4.54
CA HIS A 15 -5.86 7.27 4.59
C HIS A 15 -5.04 6.74 5.76
N THR A 16 -3.71 6.82 5.60
CA THR A 16 -2.78 6.48 6.68
C THR A 16 -2.62 7.68 7.63
N PRO A 17 -2.11 7.44 8.85
CA PRO A 17 -1.83 8.55 9.77
C PRO A 17 -0.84 9.58 9.22
N LYS A 18 -0.01 9.18 8.25
CA LYS A 18 0.94 10.09 7.61
C LYS A 18 0.34 10.86 6.42
N GLY A 19 -0.93 10.64 6.12
CA GLY A 19 -1.64 11.38 5.08
C GLY A 19 -1.66 10.74 3.70
N ASP A 20 -1.24 9.48 3.59
CA ASP A 20 -1.37 8.75 2.32
C ASP A 20 -2.82 8.33 2.14
N ARG A 21 -3.45 8.79 1.08
CA ARG A 21 -4.82 8.39 0.74
C ARG A 21 -4.78 7.26 -0.27
N TYR A 22 -5.60 6.25 -0.06
CA TYR A 22 -5.65 5.11 -0.96
C TYR A 22 -7.09 4.82 -1.38
N ARG A 23 -7.23 4.37 -2.61
CA ARG A 23 -8.53 3.95 -3.17
C ARG A 23 -8.30 2.97 -4.30
N ILE A 24 -9.34 2.20 -4.61
CA ILE A 24 -9.33 1.30 -5.75
C ILE A 24 -10.21 1.90 -6.85
N ASP A 25 -9.67 1.89 -8.07
CA ASP A 25 -10.38 2.27 -9.27
C ASP A 25 -10.27 1.09 -10.25
N GLY A 26 -11.35 0.32 -10.39
CA GLY A 26 -11.32 -0.90 -11.18
C GLY A 26 -10.38 -1.93 -10.58
N ASP A 27 -9.31 -2.24 -11.29
CA ASP A 27 -8.27 -3.17 -10.86
C ASP A 27 -6.98 -2.47 -10.45
N ARG A 28 -7.03 -1.18 -10.14
CA ARG A 28 -5.85 -0.39 -9.81
C ARG A 28 -5.95 0.26 -8.45
N LEU A 29 -4.84 0.20 -7.72
CA LEU A 29 -4.70 0.91 -6.46
C LEU A 29 -4.05 2.27 -6.72
N HIS A 30 -4.73 3.32 -6.28
CA HIS A 30 -4.21 4.68 -6.32
C HIS A 30 -3.81 5.10 -4.91
N ILE A 31 -2.59 5.62 -4.77
CA ILE A 31 -2.11 6.16 -3.50
C ILE A 31 -1.63 7.58 -3.73
N GLN A 32 -2.23 8.53 -3.02
CA GLN A 32 -1.85 9.93 -3.05
C GLN A 32 -1.18 10.29 -1.73
N THR A 33 0.07 10.71 -1.80
CA THR A 33 0.83 11.11 -0.63
C THR A 33 0.60 12.59 -0.32
N SER A 34 0.44 12.93 0.95
CA SER A 34 0.28 14.31 1.38
C SER A 34 1.48 15.15 0.94
N GLY A 35 1.21 16.31 0.36
CA GLY A 35 2.23 17.23 -0.12
C GLY A 35 2.83 16.84 -1.47
N SER A 36 2.46 15.71 -2.03
CA SER A 36 2.92 15.31 -3.35
C SER A 36 2.04 15.93 -4.43
N ARG A 37 2.69 16.51 -5.44
CA ARG A 37 1.98 17.01 -6.63
C ARG A 37 1.76 15.93 -7.67
N ASN A 38 2.43 14.79 -7.52
CA ASN A 38 2.31 13.68 -8.45
C ASN A 38 1.16 12.78 -8.00
N GLU A 39 -0.01 13.04 -8.56
CA GLU A 39 -1.25 12.37 -8.20
C GLU A 39 -1.49 11.08 -8.99
N LYS A 40 -0.55 10.73 -9.87
CA LYS A 40 -0.77 9.63 -10.80
C LYS A 40 -0.14 8.30 -10.36
N TYR A 41 0.24 8.18 -9.10
CA TYR A 41 0.77 6.91 -8.63
C TYR A 41 -0.34 5.87 -8.56
N HIS A 42 -0.22 4.85 -9.36
CA HIS A 42 -1.15 3.71 -9.30
C HIS A 42 -0.42 2.44 -9.69
N ILE A 43 -0.90 1.33 -9.15
CA ILE A 43 -0.38 0.00 -9.48
C ILE A 43 -1.55 -0.96 -9.71
N THR A 44 -1.32 -1.97 -10.54
CA THR A 44 -2.35 -2.94 -10.85
C THR A 44 -2.60 -3.89 -9.69
N ARG A 45 -3.76 -4.56 -9.70
CA ARG A 45 -4.09 -5.57 -8.71
C ARG A 45 -3.03 -6.67 -8.63
N GLU A 46 -2.52 -7.09 -9.79
CA GLU A 46 -1.47 -8.10 -9.86
C GLU A 46 -0.20 -7.64 -9.15
N THR A 47 0.22 -6.40 -9.36
CA THR A 47 1.38 -5.82 -8.67
C THR A 47 1.13 -5.70 -7.16
N VAL A 48 -0.07 -5.30 -6.78
CA VAL A 48 -0.47 -5.23 -5.36
C VAL A 48 -0.34 -6.60 -4.71
N ARG A 49 -0.83 -7.64 -5.39
CA ARG A 49 -0.75 -9.00 -4.87
C ARG A 49 0.70 -9.45 -4.70
N ARG A 50 1.54 -9.17 -5.68
CA ARG A 50 2.96 -9.52 -5.61
C ARG A 50 3.62 -8.83 -4.41
N TYR A 51 3.39 -7.55 -4.22
CA TYR A 51 3.94 -6.82 -3.07
C TYR A 51 3.41 -7.37 -1.75
N PHE A 52 2.14 -7.70 -1.71
CA PHE A 52 1.53 -8.28 -0.51
C PHE A 52 2.20 -9.60 -0.12
N GLU A 53 2.57 -10.41 -1.10
CA GLU A 53 3.23 -11.69 -0.87
C GLU A 53 4.71 -11.52 -0.53
N GLU A 54 5.37 -10.49 -1.07
CA GLU A 54 6.80 -10.27 -0.86
C GLU A 54 7.13 -9.61 0.48
N ILE A 55 6.27 -8.74 0.98
CA ILE A 55 6.55 -8.01 2.21
C ILE A 55 6.91 -8.93 3.39
N PRO A 56 6.16 -10.01 3.67
CA PRO A 56 6.51 -10.88 4.80
C PRO A 56 7.83 -11.63 4.64
N GLN A 57 8.36 -11.68 3.41
CA GLN A 57 9.59 -12.43 3.11
C GLN A 57 10.84 -11.56 3.15
N MET A 58 10.69 -10.26 3.36
CA MET A 58 11.82 -9.34 3.44
C MET A 58 11.59 -8.33 4.57
N SER A 59 12.64 -7.66 5.00
CA SER A 59 12.50 -6.63 6.03
C SER A 59 11.74 -5.42 5.48
N GLY A 60 10.99 -4.74 6.35
CA GLY A 60 10.25 -3.55 5.98
C GLY A 60 11.12 -2.47 5.33
N PRO A 61 12.27 -2.10 5.95
CA PRO A 61 13.17 -1.14 5.32
C PRO A 61 13.67 -1.57 3.95
N THR A 62 13.98 -2.85 3.75
CA THR A 62 14.41 -3.37 2.46
C THR A 62 13.31 -3.21 1.42
N PHE A 63 12.07 -3.56 1.76
CA PHE A 63 10.96 -3.42 0.85
C PHE A 63 10.75 -1.96 0.45
N ARG A 64 10.75 -1.04 1.42
CA ARG A 64 10.58 0.39 1.16
C ARG A 64 11.61 0.92 0.19
N HIS A 65 12.86 0.52 0.38
CA HIS A 65 13.96 1.00 -0.44
C HIS A 65 13.88 0.47 -1.87
N ARG A 66 13.54 -0.81 -2.03
CA ARG A 66 13.57 -1.47 -3.35
C ARG A 66 12.30 -1.23 -4.18
N PHE A 67 11.15 -1.16 -3.54
CA PHE A 67 9.88 -1.18 -4.27
C PHE A 67 9.06 0.09 -4.07
N SER A 68 8.51 0.30 -2.88
CA SER A 68 7.59 1.41 -2.70
C SER A 68 7.38 1.76 -1.24
N ASN A 69 7.77 2.98 -0.90
CA ASN A 69 7.51 3.54 0.42
C ASN A 69 6.01 3.76 0.65
N ARG A 70 5.32 4.25 -0.38
CA ARG A 70 3.88 4.51 -0.32
C ARG A 70 3.09 3.25 -0.05
N PHE A 71 3.39 2.21 -0.81
CA PHE A 71 2.69 0.94 -0.66
C PHE A 71 2.93 0.35 0.73
N TYR A 72 4.16 0.39 1.21
CA TYR A 72 4.46 -0.17 2.52
C TYR A 72 3.68 0.54 3.63
N ARG A 73 3.57 1.87 3.58
CA ARG A 73 2.79 2.60 4.58
C ARG A 73 1.32 2.21 4.56
N VAL A 74 0.74 2.07 3.37
CA VAL A 74 -0.65 1.62 3.24
C VAL A 74 -0.80 0.19 3.74
N TYR A 75 0.12 -0.69 3.37
CA TYR A 75 0.10 -2.08 3.82
C TYR A 75 0.14 -2.16 5.35
N ALA A 76 1.07 -1.46 5.97
CA ALA A 76 1.21 -1.48 7.42
C ALA A 76 -0.05 -0.96 8.11
N HIS A 77 -0.63 0.11 7.57
CA HIS A 77 -1.85 0.68 8.12
C HIS A 77 -3.03 -0.29 8.03
N VAL A 78 -3.24 -0.88 6.87
CA VAL A 78 -4.39 -1.76 6.62
C VAL A 78 -4.27 -3.07 7.38
N THR A 79 -3.07 -3.65 7.44
CA THR A 79 -2.85 -4.92 8.14
C THR A 79 -2.64 -4.75 9.63
N GLY A 80 -2.47 -3.52 10.12
CA GLY A 80 -2.19 -3.26 11.52
C GLY A 80 -0.76 -3.57 11.94
N GLU A 81 0.14 -3.79 10.99
CA GLU A 81 1.54 -4.03 11.30
C GLU A 81 2.21 -2.74 11.78
N PRO A 82 3.07 -2.82 12.81
CA PRO A 82 3.79 -1.63 13.23
C PRO A 82 4.75 -1.16 12.14
N ASP A 83 4.77 0.16 11.95
CA ASP A 83 5.71 0.78 11.01
C ASP A 83 7.10 0.78 11.66
N ARG A 84 7.93 -0.17 11.28
CA ARG A 84 9.30 -0.28 11.73
C ARG A 84 10.21 0.53 10.81
N SER A 85 10.17 1.80 10.98
CA SER A 85 11.09 2.67 10.25
C SER A 85 12.50 2.56 10.81
#